data_c487ad2e2a2cb5aa587af93c89cf5a9d
#
_entry.id   c487ad2e2a2cb5aa587af93c89cf5a9d
#
_cell.length_a   1.000
_cell.length_b   1.000
_cell.length_c   1.000
_cell.angle_alpha   90.00
_cell.angle_beta   90.00
_cell.angle_gamma   90.00
#
_symmetry.space_group_name_H-M   'P 1'
#
loop_
_entity.id
_entity.type
_entity.pdbx_description
1 polymer ?
#
loop_
_entity_poly.entity_id
_entity_poly.type
_entity_poly.pdbx_seq_one_letter_code
_entity_poly.pdbx_strand_id
1 'polypeptide(L)'
;MKLCRYDDDRLGVVRGHFRPEFLNRVDEIILFHRLRREDMGSIVDIQFKRLMQLLEDRKITISLDAKGRAWLADKGYDPTYGARPLKRVIQKWVQDPLAQSLLAGEVRDGSVIKVSASQGKLTIDGKAVGGQEEPASVKSPTVVNFPKGA
;
A
#
# COMPACT_ATOMS: atom_id res chain seq x y z
N MET A 1 -11.18 -13.47 -2.34
CA MET A 1 -10.30 -13.99 -1.28
C MET A 1 -10.33 -15.50 -1.41
N LYS A 2 -9.31 -16.11 -2.04
CA LYS A 2 -9.22 -17.57 -2.14
C LYS A 2 -8.75 -18.09 -0.79
N LEU A 3 -9.64 -18.76 -0.05
CA LEU A 3 -9.20 -19.62 1.05
C LEU A 3 -8.26 -20.66 0.45
N CYS A 4 -6.98 -20.54 0.71
CA CYS A 4 -6.02 -21.56 0.35
C CYS A 4 -6.34 -22.80 1.18
N ARG A 5 -6.59 -23.92 0.47
CA ARG A 5 -6.63 -25.25 1.04
C ARG A 5 -5.43 -25.42 1.96
N TYR A 6 -5.68 -25.94 3.12
CA TYR A 6 -4.73 -26.34 4.15
C TYR A 6 -3.52 -27.03 3.53
N ASP A 7 -2.34 -26.44 3.64
CA ASP A 7 -1.07 -27.17 3.46
C ASP A 7 -0.93 -28.08 4.69
N ASP A 8 -1.21 -29.34 4.50
CA ASP A 8 -1.23 -30.36 5.55
C ASP A 8 0.10 -30.46 6.33
N ASP A 9 1.22 -30.21 5.64
CA ASP A 9 2.57 -30.22 6.23
C ASP A 9 2.76 -29.14 7.31
N ARG A 10 2.18 -27.96 7.11
CA ARG A 10 2.32 -26.84 8.07
C ARG A 10 1.42 -26.99 9.28
N LEU A 11 0.27 -27.62 9.10
CA LEU A 11 -0.58 -28.00 10.21
C LEU A 11 0.04 -29.09 11.06
N GLY A 12 0.82 -30.00 10.47
CA GLY A 12 1.59 -30.99 11.18
C GLY A 12 2.57 -30.35 12.18
N VAL A 13 3.24 -29.27 11.77
CA VAL A 13 4.13 -28.50 12.67
C VAL A 13 3.37 -27.88 13.83
N VAL A 14 2.20 -27.30 13.59
CA VAL A 14 1.36 -26.69 14.63
C VAL A 14 0.87 -27.76 15.61
N ARG A 15 0.41 -28.90 15.10
CA ARG A 15 -0.04 -30.04 15.92
C ARG A 15 1.10 -30.65 16.75
N GLY A 16 2.33 -30.60 16.26
CA GLY A 16 3.50 -31.06 17.01
C GLY A 16 3.97 -30.09 18.10
N HIS A 17 3.62 -28.80 17.99
CA HIS A 17 4.07 -27.76 18.93
C HIS A 17 3.05 -27.44 20.02
N PHE A 18 1.76 -27.57 19.72
CA PHE A 18 0.70 -27.24 20.63
C PHE A 18 -0.01 -28.49 21.16
N ARG A 19 -0.42 -28.46 22.43
CA ARG A 19 -1.16 -29.56 23.05
C ARG A 19 -2.55 -29.71 22.42
N PRO A 20 -3.09 -30.93 22.29
CA PRO A 20 -4.40 -31.18 21.71
C PRO A 20 -5.52 -30.40 22.38
N GLU A 21 -5.45 -30.20 23.70
CA GLU A 21 -6.44 -29.45 24.47
C GLU A 21 -6.49 -27.96 24.06
N PHE A 22 -5.34 -27.39 23.67
CA PHE A 22 -5.26 -26.04 23.16
C PHE A 22 -5.87 -25.95 21.75
N LEU A 23 -5.52 -26.89 20.87
CA LEU A 23 -6.01 -26.89 19.50
C LEU A 23 -7.52 -27.11 19.41
N ASN A 24 -8.12 -27.87 20.35
CA ASN A 24 -9.55 -28.08 20.45
C ASN A 24 -10.34 -26.84 20.89
N ARG A 25 -9.66 -25.80 21.40
CA ARG A 25 -10.25 -24.51 21.80
C ARG A 25 -10.06 -23.42 20.74
N VAL A 26 -9.35 -23.72 19.66
CA VAL A 26 -9.11 -22.80 18.56
C VAL A 26 -10.20 -23.01 17.51
N ASP A 27 -10.96 -21.98 17.22
CA ASP A 27 -12.07 -22.04 16.27
C ASP A 27 -11.56 -22.15 14.82
N GLU A 28 -10.46 -21.42 14.50
CA GLU A 28 -9.90 -21.39 13.14
C GLU A 28 -8.41 -21.13 13.15
N ILE A 29 -7.67 -21.81 12.28
CA ILE A 29 -6.24 -21.58 12.05
C ILE A 29 -6.08 -20.97 10.67
N ILE A 30 -5.62 -19.72 10.61
CA ILE A 30 -5.43 -18.98 9.37
C ILE A 30 -3.95 -18.92 9.02
N LEU A 31 -3.59 -19.43 7.85
CA LEU A 31 -2.24 -19.38 7.33
C LEU A 31 -2.03 -18.14 6.45
N PHE A 32 -1.09 -17.28 6.85
CA PHE A 32 -0.71 -16.12 6.06
C PHE A 32 0.47 -16.46 5.16
N HIS A 33 0.30 -16.21 3.86
CA HIS A 33 1.36 -16.30 2.88
C HIS A 33 2.02 -14.93 2.64
N ARG A 34 3.23 -14.95 2.09
CA ARG A 34 3.86 -13.71 1.62
C ARG A 34 3.01 -13.09 0.53
N LEU A 35 2.86 -11.78 0.60
CA LEU A 35 2.14 -11.01 -0.40
C LEU A 35 2.86 -11.07 -1.75
N ARG A 36 2.12 -11.39 -2.80
CA ARG A 36 2.63 -11.42 -4.18
C ARG A 36 2.38 -10.07 -4.86
N ARG A 37 3.16 -9.76 -5.89
CA ARG A 37 2.93 -8.58 -6.73
C ARG A 37 1.51 -8.54 -7.34
N GLU A 38 0.97 -9.69 -7.67
CA GLU A 38 -0.37 -9.84 -8.24
C GLU A 38 -1.47 -9.35 -7.29
N ASP A 39 -1.26 -9.50 -5.98
CA ASP A 39 -2.23 -9.09 -4.97
C ASP A 39 -2.23 -7.58 -4.73
N MET A 40 -1.16 -6.89 -5.15
CA MET A 40 -1.00 -5.45 -4.93
C MET A 40 -2.10 -4.61 -5.57
N GLY A 41 -2.61 -5.03 -6.74
CA GLY A 41 -3.70 -4.32 -7.41
C GLY A 41 -4.95 -4.21 -6.54
N SER A 42 -5.35 -5.31 -5.90
CA SER A 42 -6.51 -5.34 -4.99
C SER A 42 -6.28 -4.45 -3.75
N ILE A 43 -5.05 -4.42 -3.25
CA ILE A 43 -4.69 -3.60 -2.09
C ILE A 43 -4.69 -2.11 -2.46
N VAL A 44 -4.22 -1.76 -3.65
CA VAL A 44 -4.33 -0.39 -4.19
C VAL A 44 -5.79 0.04 -4.23
N ASP A 45 -6.69 -0.79 -4.74
CA ASP A 45 -8.11 -0.47 -4.83
C ASP A 45 -8.72 -0.23 -3.43
N ILE A 46 -8.38 -1.04 -2.44
CA ILE A 46 -8.84 -0.87 -1.06
C ILE A 46 -8.34 0.46 -0.47
N GLN A 47 -7.08 0.79 -0.66
CA GLN A 47 -6.52 2.05 -0.16
C GLN A 47 -7.10 3.26 -0.90
N PHE A 48 -7.35 3.10 -2.20
CA PHE A 48 -7.96 4.16 -3.01
C PHE A 48 -9.41 4.44 -2.63
N LYS A 49 -10.19 3.40 -2.29
CA LYS A 49 -11.54 3.55 -1.75
C LYS A 49 -11.55 4.38 -0.46
N ARG A 50 -10.57 4.17 0.43
CA ARG A 50 -10.44 4.99 1.64
C ARG A 50 -10.16 6.46 1.32
N LEU A 51 -9.34 6.72 0.31
CA LEU A 51 -9.10 8.07 -0.15
C LEU A 51 -10.37 8.71 -0.72
N MET A 52 -11.15 7.96 -1.50
CA MET A 52 -12.43 8.44 -2.04
C MET A 52 -13.40 8.82 -0.92
N GLN A 53 -13.49 8.03 0.15
CA GLN A 53 -14.34 8.33 1.30
C GLN A 53 -13.95 9.65 1.98
N LEU A 54 -12.65 9.99 2.07
CA LEU A 54 -12.19 11.27 2.63
C LEU A 54 -12.57 12.49 1.77
N LEU A 55 -12.86 12.29 0.49
CA LEU A 55 -13.20 13.34 -0.46
C LEU A 55 -14.71 13.45 -0.72
N GLU A 56 -15.47 12.52 -0.16
CA GLU A 56 -16.93 12.45 -0.31
C GLU A 56 -17.62 13.71 0.24
N ASP A 57 -17.12 14.23 1.36
CA ASP A 57 -17.62 15.48 1.97
C ASP A 57 -17.55 16.69 1.03
N ARG A 58 -16.56 16.69 0.12
CA ARG A 58 -16.38 17.74 -0.90
C ARG A 58 -16.98 17.38 -2.25
N LYS A 59 -17.67 16.23 -2.35
CA LYS A 59 -18.27 15.72 -3.60
C LYS A 59 -17.25 15.53 -4.73
N ILE A 60 -15.98 15.30 -4.41
CA ILE A 60 -14.90 15.07 -5.38
C ILE A 60 -14.82 13.58 -5.67
N THR A 61 -14.92 13.22 -6.95
CA THR A 61 -14.78 11.84 -7.40
C THR A 61 -13.41 11.64 -8.00
N ILE A 62 -12.67 10.64 -7.52
CA ILE A 62 -11.39 10.25 -8.10
C ILE A 62 -11.56 8.93 -8.83
N SER A 63 -11.13 8.87 -10.09
CA SER A 63 -11.07 7.64 -10.88
C SER A 63 -9.61 7.23 -11.09
N LEU A 64 -9.30 5.96 -10.82
CA LEU A 64 -7.98 5.38 -11.01
C LEU A 64 -7.96 4.54 -12.27
N ASP A 65 -7.11 4.90 -13.22
CA ASP A 65 -6.91 4.13 -14.45
C ASP A 65 -6.01 2.90 -14.22
N ALA A 66 -6.11 1.91 -15.11
CA ALA A 66 -5.32 0.69 -15.05
C ALA A 66 -3.79 0.96 -15.02
N LYS A 67 -3.33 1.98 -15.76
CA LYS A 67 -1.92 2.40 -15.78
C LYS A 67 -1.48 3.00 -14.44
N GLY A 68 -2.30 3.88 -13.86
CA GLY A 68 -2.05 4.46 -12.53
C GLY A 68 -2.05 3.40 -11.43
N ARG A 69 -3.00 2.45 -11.51
CA ARG A 69 -3.08 1.30 -10.60
C ARG A 69 -1.81 0.44 -10.66
N ALA A 70 -1.36 0.08 -11.86
CA ALA A 70 -0.14 -0.71 -12.04
C ALA A 70 1.11 0.03 -11.52
N TRP A 71 1.20 1.33 -11.78
CA TRP A 71 2.29 2.16 -11.29
C TRP A 71 2.33 2.24 -9.76
N LEU A 72 1.19 2.47 -9.11
CA LEU A 72 1.08 2.49 -7.65
C LEU A 72 1.39 1.13 -7.04
N ALA A 73 0.95 0.04 -7.66
CA ALA A 73 1.24 -1.31 -7.24
C ALA A 73 2.74 -1.62 -7.30
N ASP A 74 3.41 -1.20 -8.37
CA ASP A 74 4.85 -1.42 -8.55
C ASP A 74 5.68 -0.59 -7.56
N LYS A 75 5.38 0.69 -7.42
CA LYS A 75 6.08 1.59 -6.48
C LYS A 75 5.76 1.31 -5.01
N GLY A 76 4.58 0.77 -4.73
CA GLY A 76 4.13 0.44 -3.37
C GLY A 76 4.52 -0.96 -2.89
N TYR A 77 5.15 -1.78 -3.73
CA TYR A 77 5.58 -3.13 -3.38
C TYR A 77 7.04 -3.17 -2.92
N ASP A 78 7.27 -3.79 -1.80
CA ASP A 78 8.61 -4.11 -1.30
C ASP A 78 8.72 -5.61 -1.03
N PRO A 79 9.77 -6.30 -1.52
CA PRO A 79 9.94 -7.74 -1.30
C PRO A 79 10.03 -8.14 0.18
N THR A 80 10.54 -7.24 1.02
CA THR A 80 10.73 -7.47 2.46
C THR A 80 9.52 -7.04 3.28
N TYR A 81 8.97 -5.86 2.96
CA TYR A 81 7.90 -5.24 3.73
C TYR A 81 6.50 -5.40 3.10
N GLY A 82 6.41 -6.01 1.91
CA GLY A 82 5.16 -6.23 1.19
C GLY A 82 4.49 -4.93 0.77
N ALA A 83 3.23 -4.71 1.17
CA ALA A 83 2.44 -3.52 0.83
C ALA A 83 2.57 -2.36 1.83
N ARG A 84 3.44 -2.45 2.85
CA ARG A 84 3.61 -1.38 3.84
C ARG A 84 3.97 -0.02 3.22
N PRO A 85 4.85 0.05 2.21
CA PRO A 85 5.18 1.33 1.57
C PRO A 85 4.02 1.95 0.80
N LEU A 86 3.04 1.17 0.36
CA LEU A 86 1.95 1.63 -0.51
C LEU A 86 1.19 2.82 0.07
N LYS A 87 0.91 2.82 1.37
CA LYS A 87 0.21 3.94 2.03
C LYS A 87 0.99 5.26 1.86
N ARG A 88 2.32 5.22 2.04
CA ARG A 88 3.18 6.40 1.87
C ARG A 88 3.26 6.84 0.41
N VAL A 89 3.30 5.88 -0.51
CA VAL A 89 3.29 6.14 -1.95
C VAL A 89 2.00 6.86 -2.35
N ILE A 90 0.84 6.35 -1.93
CA ILE A 90 -0.44 7.00 -2.21
C ILE A 90 -0.50 8.39 -1.57
N GLN A 91 -0.04 8.55 -0.34
CA GLN A 91 0.00 9.84 0.32
C GLN A 91 0.86 10.84 -0.48
N LYS A 92 2.12 10.52 -0.72
CA LYS A 92 3.08 11.41 -1.38
C LYS A 92 2.70 11.76 -2.83
N TRP A 93 2.18 10.78 -3.59
CA TRP A 93 1.98 10.92 -5.03
C TRP A 93 0.53 11.21 -5.45
N VAL A 94 -0.42 11.00 -4.57
CA VAL A 94 -1.84 11.27 -4.85
C VAL A 94 -2.41 12.30 -3.87
N GLN A 95 -2.32 12.07 -2.56
CA GLN A 95 -2.97 12.92 -1.57
C GLN A 95 -2.35 14.32 -1.49
N ASP A 96 -1.02 14.40 -1.36
CA ASP A 96 -0.33 15.68 -1.18
C ASP A 96 -0.50 16.60 -2.41
N PRO A 97 -0.32 16.11 -3.67
CA PRO A 97 -0.55 16.93 -4.84
C PRO A 97 -2.01 17.32 -5.01
N LEU A 98 -2.92 16.42 -4.70
CA LEU A 98 -4.35 16.71 -4.74
C LEU A 98 -4.72 17.78 -3.72
N ALA A 99 -4.19 17.70 -2.51
CA ALA A 99 -4.39 18.70 -1.47
C ALA A 99 -3.86 20.07 -1.90
N GLN A 100 -2.68 20.12 -2.55
CA GLN A 100 -2.13 21.35 -3.11
C GLN A 100 -3.03 21.96 -4.19
N SER A 101 -3.54 21.16 -5.12
CA SER A 101 -4.46 21.62 -6.17
C SER A 101 -5.80 22.10 -5.60
N LEU A 102 -6.28 21.50 -4.52
CA LEU A 102 -7.47 21.94 -3.80
C LEU A 102 -7.24 23.29 -3.11
N LEU A 103 -6.09 23.45 -2.44
CA LEU A 103 -5.73 24.70 -1.76
C LEU A 103 -5.48 25.84 -2.76
N ALA A 104 -4.92 25.52 -3.92
CA ALA A 104 -4.73 26.49 -5.01
C ALA A 104 -6.03 26.86 -5.73
N GLY A 105 -7.17 26.20 -5.41
CA GLY A 105 -8.45 26.44 -6.06
C GLY A 105 -8.54 25.92 -7.50
N GLU A 106 -7.58 25.11 -7.94
CA GLU A 106 -7.58 24.50 -9.28
C GLU A 106 -8.65 23.40 -9.41
N VAL A 107 -8.89 22.70 -8.31
CA VAL A 107 -9.93 21.66 -8.19
C VAL A 107 -11.11 22.23 -7.40
N ARG A 108 -12.28 22.23 -8.02
CA ARG A 108 -13.52 22.68 -7.38
C ARG A 108 -14.27 21.50 -6.77
N ASP A 109 -15.12 21.80 -5.79
CA ASP A 109 -16.03 20.80 -5.23
C ASP A 109 -16.95 20.25 -6.35
N GLY A 110 -17.17 18.95 -6.36
CA GLY A 110 -17.93 18.26 -7.40
C GLY A 110 -17.11 17.87 -8.64
N SER A 111 -15.81 18.11 -8.66
CA SER A 111 -14.93 17.73 -9.79
C SER A 111 -14.69 16.23 -9.88
N VAL A 112 -14.48 15.74 -11.11
CA VAL A 112 -14.05 14.36 -11.37
C VAL A 112 -12.57 14.38 -11.78
N ILE A 113 -11.72 13.77 -10.98
CA ILE A 113 -10.27 13.75 -11.16
C ILE A 113 -9.84 12.39 -11.67
N LYS A 114 -9.08 12.36 -12.77
CA LYS A 114 -8.52 11.13 -13.33
C LYS A 114 -7.07 10.97 -12.91
N VAL A 115 -6.76 9.84 -12.25
CA VAL A 115 -5.41 9.44 -11.89
C VAL A 115 -4.95 8.38 -12.87
N SER A 116 -3.89 8.67 -13.62
CA SER A 116 -3.29 7.77 -14.60
C SER A 116 -1.77 7.76 -14.44
N ALA A 117 -1.07 6.98 -15.24
CA ALA A 117 0.38 7.01 -15.34
C ALA A 117 0.82 7.13 -16.80
N SER A 118 1.75 8.04 -17.06
CA SER A 118 2.35 8.26 -18.38
C SER A 118 3.85 8.44 -18.23
N GLN A 119 4.63 7.80 -19.12
CA GLN A 119 6.10 7.90 -19.15
C GLN A 119 6.76 7.62 -17.76
N GLY A 120 6.24 6.65 -17.00
CA GLY A 120 6.80 6.32 -15.69
C GLY A 120 6.48 7.31 -14.57
N LYS A 121 5.64 8.30 -14.82
CA LYS A 121 5.18 9.30 -13.83
C LYS A 121 3.68 9.19 -13.63
N LEU A 122 3.22 9.44 -12.41
CA LEU A 122 1.80 9.54 -12.12
C LEU A 122 1.27 10.88 -12.67
N THR A 123 0.09 10.85 -13.28
CA THR A 123 -0.60 12.03 -13.78
C THR A 123 -1.94 12.19 -13.07
N ILE A 124 -2.22 13.38 -12.59
CA ILE A 124 -3.50 13.75 -11.99
C ILE A 124 -4.11 14.81 -12.90
N ASP A 125 -5.27 14.50 -13.48
CA ASP A 125 -5.99 15.34 -14.44
C ASP A 125 -5.10 15.87 -15.60
N GLY A 126 -4.23 14.98 -16.12
CA GLY A 126 -3.29 15.31 -17.19
C GLY A 126 -2.02 16.06 -16.76
N LYS A 127 -1.94 16.55 -15.53
CA LYS A 127 -0.72 17.16 -14.98
C LYS A 127 0.18 16.07 -14.40
N ALA A 128 1.44 16.00 -14.84
CA ALA A 128 2.41 15.05 -14.30
C ALA A 128 2.74 15.42 -12.84
N VAL A 129 2.43 14.51 -11.94
CA VAL A 129 2.78 14.62 -10.53
C VAL A 129 3.95 13.67 -10.27
N GLY A 130 5.10 14.26 -9.92
CA GLY A 130 6.28 13.50 -9.56
C GLY A 130 7.23 13.19 -10.71
N GLY A 131 8.27 13.97 -10.80
CA GLY A 131 9.53 13.64 -11.45
C GLY A 131 10.54 13.26 -10.38
N GLN A 132 11.16 12.09 -10.56
CA GLN A 132 12.44 11.70 -9.96
C GLN A 132 12.74 12.24 -8.55
N GLU A 133 12.23 11.57 -7.53
CA GLU A 133 13.00 11.27 -6.34
C GLU A 133 12.75 9.79 -6.04
N GLU A 134 13.76 8.98 -6.32
CA GLU A 134 13.86 7.68 -5.66
C GLU A 134 13.69 7.91 -4.16
N PRO A 135 12.93 7.06 -3.44
CA PRO A 135 13.01 7.07 -2.00
C PRO A 135 14.49 6.85 -1.68
N ALA A 136 15.13 7.88 -1.13
CA ALA A 136 16.48 7.76 -0.60
C ALA A 136 16.50 6.46 0.19
N SER A 137 17.30 5.51 -0.27
CA SER A 137 17.60 4.29 0.48
C SER A 137 17.82 4.75 1.90
N VAL A 138 17.04 4.22 2.81
CA VAL A 138 17.23 4.45 4.25
C VAL A 138 18.66 4.06 4.51
N LYS A 139 19.54 5.06 4.56
CA LYS A 139 20.91 4.88 5.04
C LYS A 139 20.73 4.25 6.40
N SER A 140 21.24 3.06 6.54
CA SER A 140 21.30 2.34 7.81
C SER A 140 21.70 3.32 8.90
N PRO A 141 21.01 3.38 10.05
CA PRO A 141 21.40 4.27 11.11
C PRO A 141 22.87 4.00 11.42
N THR A 142 23.69 5.02 11.30
CA THR A 142 25.09 4.99 11.75
C THR A 142 25.07 4.50 13.18
N VAL A 143 25.64 3.34 13.40
CA VAL A 143 25.80 2.79 14.76
C VAL A 143 26.64 3.78 15.52
N VAL A 144 26.04 4.56 16.39
CA VAL A 144 26.74 5.44 17.31
C VAL A 144 27.41 4.51 18.32
N ASN A 145 28.70 4.34 18.16
CA ASN A 145 29.54 3.54 19.05
C ASN A 145 29.71 4.36 20.35
N PHE A 146 28.96 4.00 21.38
CA PHE A 146 29.17 4.57 22.70
C PHE A 146 30.49 4.03 23.29
N PRO A 147 31.43 4.87 23.69
CA PRO A 147 32.63 4.40 24.37
C PRO A 147 32.20 3.73 25.69
N LYS A 148 32.62 2.47 25.85
CA LYS A 148 32.49 1.80 27.16
C LYS A 148 33.31 2.60 28.15
N GLY A 149 32.60 3.21 29.10
CA GLY A 149 33.22 3.93 30.24
C GLY A 149 34.15 3.01 31.01
N ALA A 150 35.27 3.58 31.36
CA ALA A 150 36.24 3.04 32.29
C ALA A 150 35.65 2.91 33.68
#